data_65827e10525bd0dd09b842f3143f3556
#
_entry.id   65827e10525bd0dd09b842f3143f3556
#
_cell.length_a   1.000
_cell.length_b   1.000
_cell.length_c   1.000
_cell.angle_alpha   90.00
_cell.angle_beta   90.00
_cell.angle_gamma   90.00
#
_symmetry.space_group_name_H-M   'P 1'
#
loop_
_entity.id
_entity.type
_entity.pdbx_description
1 polymer ?
#
loop_
_entity_poly.entity_id
_entity_poly.type
_entity_poly.pdbx_seq_one_letter_code
_entity_poly.pdbx_strand_id
1 'polypeptide(L)'
;MGIDLSKRKLKIIGVEEALRLSKAELTGWNILSICSRMEAPLSFPGAKSTKSLYFDDVEGDCPEDGQFAARPEDIQEALEFSRRIVGPLLIHCQMGISRSTAIAWIIIYDKLKAEPGAVRQSFEFVRKLRPILLPNPHVLRLGIKALAPKGSRKRILQQFQDCLDEINYASPVWVREDVDKNAPTRTTRHPNER
;
A
#
# COMPACT_ATOMS: atom_id res chain seq x y z
N MET A 1 25.64 9.82 4.39
CA MET A 1 25.15 9.23 5.67
C MET A 1 23.89 8.48 5.32
N GLY A 2 23.94 7.14 5.30
CA GLY A 2 22.77 6.30 5.03
C GLY A 2 21.73 6.48 6.13
N ILE A 3 20.46 6.59 5.73
CA ILE A 3 19.35 6.68 6.70
C ILE A 3 19.19 5.31 7.34
N ASP A 4 19.49 5.21 8.61
CA ASP A 4 19.30 3.97 9.39
C ASP A 4 17.80 3.71 9.63
N LEU A 5 17.19 2.98 8.69
CA LEU A 5 15.79 2.53 8.82
C LEU A 5 15.58 1.53 9.95
N SER A 6 16.68 0.90 10.47
CA SER A 6 16.58 -0.08 11.55
C SER A 6 16.12 0.54 12.87
N LYS A 7 16.34 1.84 13.05
CA LYS A 7 15.94 2.58 14.24
C LYS A 7 14.45 2.94 14.28
N ARG A 8 13.75 2.89 13.15
CA ARG A 8 12.33 3.20 13.11
C ARG A 8 11.53 1.90 13.07
N LYS A 9 10.85 1.57 14.16
CA LYS A 9 9.90 0.48 14.16
C LYS A 9 8.74 0.84 13.22
N LEU A 10 8.54 0.04 12.16
CA LEU A 10 7.43 0.13 11.22
C LEU A 10 6.64 -1.18 11.27
N LYS A 11 5.30 -1.10 11.30
CA LYS A 11 4.40 -2.25 11.25
C LYS A 11 3.38 -2.03 10.15
N ILE A 12 3.09 -3.08 9.37
CA ILE A 12 2.09 -3.07 8.30
C ILE A 12 1.13 -4.23 8.58
N ILE A 13 -0.15 -3.92 8.81
CA ILE A 13 -1.15 -4.92 9.25
C ILE A 13 -2.53 -4.66 8.61
N GLY A 14 -3.43 -5.62 8.77
CA GLY A 14 -4.85 -5.44 8.47
C GLY A 14 -5.60 -4.74 9.61
N VAL A 15 -6.79 -4.24 9.32
CA VAL A 15 -7.63 -3.53 10.29
C VAL A 15 -7.98 -4.40 11.49
N GLU A 16 -8.31 -5.67 11.27
CA GLU A 16 -8.65 -6.59 12.36
C GLU A 16 -7.48 -6.78 13.34
N GLU A 17 -6.25 -6.93 12.82
CA GLU A 17 -5.07 -7.03 13.65
C GLU A 17 -4.82 -5.71 14.40
N ALA A 18 -5.00 -4.56 13.74
CA ALA A 18 -4.85 -3.25 14.35
C ALA A 18 -5.82 -3.02 15.52
N LEU A 19 -7.08 -3.43 15.36
CA LEU A 19 -8.11 -3.28 16.39
C LEU A 19 -7.94 -4.24 17.58
N ARG A 20 -7.23 -5.35 17.40
CA ARG A 20 -6.90 -6.29 18.49
C ARG A 20 -5.76 -5.81 19.37
N LEU A 21 -4.97 -4.85 18.92
CA LEU A 21 -3.89 -4.31 19.72
C LEU A 21 -4.45 -3.54 20.93
N SER A 22 -3.95 -3.87 22.13
CA SER A 22 -4.34 -3.20 23.35
C SER A 22 -3.82 -1.76 23.39
N LYS A 23 -4.42 -0.95 24.27
CA LYS A 23 -3.94 0.41 24.55
C LYS A 23 -2.45 0.44 24.93
N ALA A 24 -2.00 -0.55 25.71
CA ALA A 24 -0.60 -0.65 26.12
C ALA A 24 0.34 -0.91 24.95
N GLU A 25 -0.05 -1.81 24.01
CA GLU A 25 0.73 -2.12 22.81
C GLU A 25 0.82 -0.93 21.85
N LEU A 26 -0.22 -0.08 21.81
CA LEU A 26 -0.26 1.11 20.96
C LEU A 26 0.42 2.33 21.60
N THR A 27 0.81 2.25 22.88
CA THR A 27 1.46 3.37 23.55
C THR A 27 2.75 3.78 22.84
N GLY A 28 2.82 5.05 22.47
CA GLY A 28 3.96 5.63 21.74
C GLY A 28 3.95 5.41 20.22
N TRP A 29 3.05 4.60 19.68
CA TRP A 29 2.91 4.41 18.23
C TRP A 29 2.17 5.58 17.58
N ASN A 30 2.62 5.94 16.38
CA ASN A 30 1.87 6.78 15.47
C ASN A 30 1.16 5.86 14.47
N ILE A 31 -0.09 6.17 14.13
CA ILE A 31 -0.92 5.31 13.28
C ILE A 31 -1.31 6.04 12.01
N LEU A 32 -1.09 5.41 10.86
CA LEU A 32 -1.63 5.84 9.58
C LEU A 32 -2.72 4.84 9.19
N SER A 33 -3.96 5.29 9.33
CA SER A 33 -5.17 4.50 9.11
C SER A 33 -5.73 4.76 7.72
N ILE A 34 -5.85 3.72 6.88
CA ILE A 34 -6.39 3.84 5.53
C ILE A 34 -7.72 3.11 5.49
N CYS A 35 -8.79 3.89 5.46
CA CYS A 35 -10.18 3.45 5.48
C CYS A 35 -10.85 3.66 4.12
N SER A 36 -11.98 3.00 3.88
CA SER A 36 -12.89 3.37 2.81
C SER A 36 -13.55 4.71 3.12
N ARG A 37 -13.97 5.47 2.11
CA ARG A 37 -14.67 6.75 2.32
C ARG A 37 -15.99 6.62 3.06
N MET A 38 -16.61 5.45 2.96
CA MET A 38 -17.90 5.17 3.61
C MET A 38 -17.74 4.66 5.04
N GLU A 39 -16.51 4.41 5.49
CA GLU A 39 -16.24 3.92 6.84
C GLU A 39 -16.08 5.06 7.85
N ALA A 40 -16.57 4.84 9.06
CA ALA A 40 -16.32 5.75 10.17
C ALA A 40 -14.84 5.74 10.58
N PRO A 41 -14.31 6.87 11.08
CA PRO A 41 -12.95 6.92 11.62
C PRO A 41 -12.73 5.87 12.70
N LEU A 42 -11.64 5.12 12.58
CA LEU A 42 -11.26 4.15 13.60
C LEU A 42 -10.56 4.84 14.78
N SER A 43 -10.88 4.39 15.98
CA SER A 43 -10.27 4.89 17.21
C SER A 43 -9.16 3.94 17.68
N PHE A 44 -7.99 4.49 18.00
CA PHE A 44 -6.84 3.77 18.53
C PHE A 44 -6.41 4.35 19.89
N PRO A 45 -7.12 3.98 20.98
CA PRO A 45 -6.80 4.47 22.32
C PRO A 45 -5.36 4.10 22.71
N GLY A 46 -4.59 5.08 23.15
CA GLY A 46 -3.18 4.90 23.52
C GLY A 46 -2.19 5.23 22.41
N ALA A 47 -2.62 5.37 21.16
CA ALA A 47 -1.74 5.87 20.11
C ALA A 47 -1.25 7.29 20.41
N LYS A 48 0.02 7.56 20.08
CA LYS A 48 0.62 8.89 20.21
C LYS A 48 -0.04 9.89 19.25
N SER A 49 -0.31 9.48 18.04
CA SER A 49 -1.05 10.24 17.04
C SER A 49 -1.68 9.30 16.01
N THR A 50 -2.79 9.72 15.42
CA THR A 50 -3.45 9.00 14.33
C THR A 50 -3.73 9.96 13.19
N LYS A 51 -3.42 9.53 11.96
CA LYS A 51 -3.82 10.17 10.72
C LYS A 51 -4.67 9.19 9.95
N SER A 52 -5.90 9.59 9.60
CA SER A 52 -6.77 8.81 8.72
C SER A 52 -6.71 9.34 7.30
N LEU A 53 -6.63 8.41 6.33
CA LEU A 53 -6.78 8.65 4.91
C LEU A 53 -8.02 7.88 4.43
N TYR A 54 -8.76 8.43 3.48
CA TYR A 54 -10.03 7.88 3.04
C TYR A 54 -10.05 7.66 1.53
N PHE A 55 -9.73 6.46 1.10
CA PHE A 55 -9.84 6.02 -0.29
C PHE A 55 -9.98 4.50 -0.37
N ASP A 56 -10.58 4.02 -1.46
CA ASP A 56 -10.83 2.61 -1.68
C ASP A 56 -9.68 1.91 -2.41
N ASP A 57 -9.70 0.59 -2.41
CA ASP A 57 -8.67 -0.22 -3.05
C ASP A 57 -8.98 -0.45 -4.53
N VAL A 58 -9.11 0.66 -5.25
CA VAL A 58 -9.44 0.71 -6.69
C VAL A 58 -8.39 1.53 -7.45
N GLU A 59 -8.33 1.35 -8.76
CA GLU A 59 -7.40 2.09 -9.64
C GLU A 59 -8.02 3.34 -10.26
N GLY A 60 -9.32 3.49 -10.18
CA GLY A 60 -10.11 4.63 -10.64
C GLY A 60 -11.41 4.72 -9.85
N ASP A 61 -12.05 5.89 -9.87
CA ASP A 61 -13.34 6.09 -9.21
C ASP A 61 -14.42 5.22 -9.87
N CYS A 62 -15.26 4.56 -9.03
CA CYS A 62 -16.48 3.85 -9.41
C CYS A 62 -17.63 4.41 -8.56
N PRO A 63 -18.16 5.59 -8.91
CA PRO A 63 -19.17 6.29 -8.10
C PRO A 63 -20.47 5.51 -7.94
N GLU A 64 -20.83 4.68 -8.92
CA GLU A 64 -21.99 3.79 -8.90
C GLU A 64 -21.89 2.73 -7.79
N ASP A 65 -20.67 2.32 -7.44
CA ASP A 65 -20.38 1.38 -6.35
C ASP A 65 -19.99 2.11 -5.05
N GLY A 66 -19.99 3.42 -5.05
CA GLY A 66 -19.54 4.26 -3.92
C GLY A 66 -18.05 4.17 -3.66
N GLN A 67 -17.24 3.75 -4.65
CA GLN A 67 -15.81 3.56 -4.51
C GLN A 67 -15.02 4.71 -5.12
N PHE A 68 -14.03 5.19 -4.39
CA PHE A 68 -13.21 6.33 -4.77
C PHE A 68 -11.73 6.01 -4.61
N ALA A 69 -10.98 6.16 -5.70
CA ALA A 69 -9.54 5.95 -5.72
C ALA A 69 -8.80 7.01 -4.87
N ALA A 70 -7.56 6.68 -4.50
CA ALA A 70 -6.66 7.62 -3.85
C ALA A 70 -6.43 8.87 -4.72
N ARG A 71 -6.24 10.01 -4.08
CA ARG A 71 -5.92 11.28 -4.72
C ARG A 71 -4.49 11.73 -4.40
N PRO A 72 -3.91 12.65 -5.18
CA PRO A 72 -2.58 13.19 -4.88
C PRO A 72 -2.45 13.74 -3.46
N GLU A 73 -3.53 14.32 -2.93
CA GLU A 73 -3.61 14.89 -1.59
C GLU A 73 -3.44 13.81 -0.50
N ASP A 74 -4.01 12.62 -0.69
CA ASP A 74 -3.85 11.49 0.23
C ASP A 74 -2.39 11.08 0.36
N ILE A 75 -1.67 11.07 -0.77
CA ILE A 75 -0.24 10.75 -0.80
C ILE A 75 0.57 11.84 -0.09
N GLN A 76 0.24 13.10 -0.36
CA GLN A 76 0.92 14.22 0.28
C GLN A 76 0.71 14.19 1.80
N GLU A 77 -0.52 13.98 2.27
CA GLU A 77 -0.85 13.85 3.69
C GLU A 77 -0.11 12.69 4.38
N ALA A 78 -0.02 11.52 3.70
CA ALA A 78 0.77 10.39 4.20
C ALA A 78 2.25 10.73 4.36
N LEU A 79 2.83 11.38 3.35
CA LEU A 79 4.24 11.81 3.37
C LEU A 79 4.49 12.86 4.45
N GLU A 80 3.67 13.87 4.55
CA GLU A 80 3.78 14.93 5.57
C GLU A 80 3.65 14.35 6.98
N PHE A 81 2.67 13.48 7.21
CA PHE A 81 2.52 12.81 8.50
C PHE A 81 3.78 12.01 8.83
N SER A 82 4.27 11.19 7.89
CA SER A 82 5.46 10.35 8.10
C SER A 82 6.75 11.14 8.37
N ARG A 83 6.87 12.35 7.81
CA ARG A 83 8.03 13.25 8.01
C ARG A 83 8.00 13.96 9.35
N ARG A 84 6.79 14.29 9.86
CA ARG A 84 6.60 15.01 11.12
C ARG A 84 6.68 14.14 12.37
N ILE A 85 6.28 12.88 12.27
CA ILE A 85 6.25 12.00 13.44
C ILE A 85 7.65 11.54 13.87
N VAL A 86 7.82 11.40 15.17
CA VAL A 86 8.97 10.77 15.81
C VAL A 86 8.52 9.50 16.52
N GLY A 87 9.27 8.40 16.33
CA GLY A 87 8.99 7.10 16.94
C GLY A 87 8.37 6.10 15.96
N PRO A 88 7.79 5.01 16.48
CA PRO A 88 7.25 3.92 15.68
C PRO A 88 6.03 4.35 14.87
N LEU A 89 5.86 3.72 13.69
CA LEU A 89 4.74 3.95 12.78
C LEU A 89 4.04 2.62 12.47
N LEU A 90 2.74 2.58 12.68
CA LEU A 90 1.86 1.51 12.24
C LEU A 90 1.06 2.02 11.04
N ILE A 91 1.03 1.25 9.95
CA ILE A 91 0.21 1.53 8.78
C ILE A 91 -0.76 0.37 8.60
N HIS A 92 -2.04 0.65 8.48
CA HIS A 92 -3.01 -0.38 8.18
C HIS A 92 -3.98 0.06 7.07
N CYS A 93 -4.55 -0.92 6.40
CA CYS A 93 -5.74 -0.83 5.57
C CYS A 93 -6.64 -2.02 5.90
N GLN A 94 -7.65 -2.33 5.11
CA GLN A 94 -8.54 -3.46 5.38
C GLN A 94 -7.77 -4.77 5.56
N MET A 95 -7.00 -5.20 4.56
CA MET A 95 -6.26 -6.48 4.57
C MET A 95 -4.79 -6.34 4.98
N GLY A 96 -4.24 -5.15 4.97
CA GLY A 96 -2.81 -4.94 5.21
C GLY A 96 -1.92 -5.40 4.05
N ILE A 97 -2.45 -5.54 2.83
CA ILE A 97 -1.75 -6.16 1.69
C ILE A 97 -1.58 -5.19 0.52
N SER A 98 -2.58 -4.33 0.24
CA SER A 98 -2.61 -3.50 -0.96
C SER A 98 -2.33 -2.02 -0.65
N ARG A 99 -3.32 -1.25 -0.19
CA ARG A 99 -3.20 0.19 0.10
C ARG A 99 -2.08 0.50 1.09
N SER A 100 -2.02 -0.23 2.20
CA SER A 100 -1.02 -0.01 3.26
C SER A 100 0.40 -0.34 2.82
N THR A 101 0.60 -1.38 2.00
CA THR A 101 1.92 -1.74 1.48
C THR A 101 2.42 -0.74 0.43
N ALA A 102 1.51 -0.20 -0.41
CA ALA A 102 1.83 0.85 -1.35
C ALA A 102 2.27 2.14 -0.62
N ILE A 103 1.50 2.60 0.37
CA ILE A 103 1.85 3.77 1.20
C ILE A 103 3.15 3.54 1.98
N ALA A 104 3.35 2.36 2.55
CA ALA A 104 4.59 2.02 3.25
C ALA A 104 5.80 2.11 2.33
N TRP A 105 5.69 1.57 1.10
CA TRP A 105 6.76 1.66 0.11
C TRP A 105 7.07 3.12 -0.25
N ILE A 106 6.05 3.94 -0.48
CA ILE A 106 6.20 5.37 -0.79
C ILE A 106 6.95 6.11 0.34
N ILE A 107 6.58 5.86 1.60
CA ILE A 107 7.21 6.47 2.77
C ILE A 107 8.68 6.05 2.89
N ILE A 108 9.01 4.79 2.64
CA ILE A 108 10.39 4.29 2.70
C ILE A 108 11.19 4.80 1.52
N TYR A 109 10.61 4.78 0.31
CA TYR A 109 11.24 5.33 -0.88
C TYR A 109 11.54 6.82 -0.74
N ASP A 110 10.65 7.62 -0.15
CA ASP A 110 10.92 9.04 0.15
C ASP A 110 12.22 9.25 0.97
N LYS A 111 12.50 8.32 1.86
CA LYS A 111 13.71 8.36 2.70
C LYS A 111 14.97 7.89 1.96
N LEU A 112 14.83 6.93 1.06
CA LEU A 112 15.95 6.27 0.38
C LEU A 112 16.20 6.79 -1.03
N LYS A 113 15.35 7.67 -1.59
CA LYS A 113 15.36 8.03 -3.02
C LYS A 113 16.68 8.61 -3.53
N ALA A 114 17.54 9.12 -2.65
CA ALA A 114 18.89 9.58 -2.99
C ALA A 114 19.92 8.45 -2.99
N GLU A 115 19.62 7.28 -2.46
CA GLU A 115 20.53 6.15 -2.35
C GLU A 115 20.50 5.28 -3.62
N PRO A 116 21.64 4.70 -4.02
CA PRO A 116 21.67 3.72 -5.09
C PRO A 116 20.76 2.52 -4.78
N GLY A 117 19.94 2.11 -5.75
CA GLY A 117 19.04 0.96 -5.58
C GLY A 117 17.84 1.21 -4.66
N ALA A 118 17.48 2.47 -4.41
CA ALA A 118 16.39 2.87 -3.51
C ALA A 118 15.07 2.13 -3.75
N VAL A 119 14.71 1.86 -5.02
CA VAL A 119 13.48 1.14 -5.37
C VAL A 119 13.49 -0.27 -4.76
N ARG A 120 14.53 -1.04 -5.04
CA ARG A 120 14.68 -2.41 -4.52
C ARG A 120 14.82 -2.43 -3.00
N GLN A 121 15.64 -1.55 -2.44
CA GLN A 121 15.81 -1.48 -0.99
C GLN A 121 14.50 -1.19 -0.27
N SER A 122 13.69 -0.24 -0.79
CA SER A 122 12.38 0.08 -0.24
C SER A 122 11.42 -1.09 -0.36
N PHE A 123 11.43 -1.79 -1.49
CA PHE A 123 10.61 -2.97 -1.73
C PHE A 123 10.94 -4.11 -0.76
N GLU A 124 12.21 -4.47 -0.65
CA GLU A 124 12.67 -5.52 0.25
C GLU A 124 12.39 -5.20 1.73
N PHE A 125 12.46 -3.92 2.09
CA PHE A 125 12.10 -3.51 3.44
C PHE A 125 10.61 -3.75 3.73
N VAL A 126 9.71 -3.36 2.83
CA VAL A 126 8.27 -3.61 2.96
C VAL A 126 7.98 -5.11 2.98
N ARG A 127 8.62 -5.88 2.09
CA ARG A 127 8.46 -7.33 2.01
C ARG A 127 8.85 -8.06 3.30
N LYS A 128 9.91 -7.62 3.97
CA LYS A 128 10.29 -8.17 5.28
C LYS A 128 9.23 -7.91 6.36
N LEU A 129 8.52 -6.78 6.29
CA LEU A 129 7.47 -6.44 7.24
C LEU A 129 6.13 -7.10 6.90
N ARG A 130 5.86 -7.29 5.62
CA ARG A 130 4.64 -7.91 5.09
C ARG A 130 5.00 -8.83 3.92
N PRO A 131 5.26 -10.13 4.18
CA PRO A 131 5.70 -11.07 3.13
C PRO A 131 4.70 -11.24 1.99
N ILE A 132 3.40 -11.20 2.31
CA ILE A 132 2.32 -11.19 1.33
C ILE A 132 1.95 -9.72 1.05
N LEU A 133 2.28 -9.24 -0.14
CA LEU A 133 1.99 -7.88 -0.56
C LEU A 133 1.58 -7.83 -2.03
N LEU A 134 0.56 -7.03 -2.31
CA LEU A 134 0.05 -6.71 -3.65
C LEU A 134 -0.27 -5.20 -3.67
N PRO A 135 0.74 -4.36 -3.73
CA PRO A 135 0.56 -2.92 -3.55
C PRO A 135 -0.33 -2.33 -4.65
N ASN A 136 -1.31 -1.50 -4.23
CA ASN A 136 -2.24 -0.85 -5.15
C ASN A 136 -1.47 -0.04 -6.22
N PRO A 137 -1.65 -0.35 -7.53
CA PRO A 137 -0.85 0.27 -8.60
C PRO A 137 -1.14 1.77 -8.78
N HIS A 138 -2.37 2.20 -8.51
CA HIS A 138 -2.74 3.61 -8.61
C HIS A 138 -2.05 4.43 -7.52
N VAL A 139 -2.08 3.96 -6.28
CA VAL A 139 -1.38 4.57 -5.13
C VAL A 139 0.12 4.67 -5.41
N LEU A 140 0.75 3.60 -5.95
CA LEU A 140 2.16 3.61 -6.33
C LEU A 140 2.46 4.67 -7.39
N ARG A 141 1.64 4.74 -8.46
CA ARG A 141 1.81 5.76 -9.52
C ARG A 141 1.73 7.17 -8.96
N LEU A 142 0.79 7.46 -8.06
CA LEU A 142 0.68 8.75 -7.39
C LEU A 142 1.92 9.06 -6.54
N GLY A 143 2.41 8.08 -5.76
CA GLY A 143 3.60 8.24 -4.94
C GLY A 143 4.87 8.51 -5.77
N ILE A 144 5.07 7.76 -6.84
CA ILE A 144 6.18 7.98 -7.77
C ILE A 144 6.06 9.37 -8.43
N LYS A 145 4.84 9.79 -8.78
CA LYS A 145 4.59 11.13 -9.34
C LYS A 145 4.94 12.25 -8.36
N ALA A 146 4.66 12.04 -7.07
CA ALA A 146 4.97 13.02 -6.02
C ALA A 146 6.47 13.11 -5.69
N LEU A 147 7.21 11.99 -5.79
CA LEU A 147 8.59 11.89 -5.29
C LEU A 147 9.67 11.94 -6.38
N ALA A 148 9.33 11.67 -7.64
CA ALA A 148 10.30 11.50 -8.69
C ALA A 148 10.11 12.48 -9.86
N PRO A 149 11.21 13.00 -10.45
CA PRO A 149 11.16 13.79 -11.66
C PRO A 149 10.48 13.04 -12.82
N LYS A 150 9.78 13.77 -13.69
CA LYS A 150 8.98 13.20 -14.80
C LYS A 150 9.77 12.18 -15.62
N GLY A 151 11.02 12.47 -15.95
CA GLY A 151 11.87 11.61 -16.79
C GLY A 151 12.27 10.27 -16.16
N SER A 152 12.20 10.13 -14.82
CA SER A 152 12.58 8.89 -14.12
C SER A 152 11.41 7.99 -13.72
N ARG A 153 10.17 8.49 -13.78
CA ARG A 153 8.98 7.81 -13.26
C ARG A 153 8.74 6.44 -13.88
N LYS A 154 8.84 6.35 -15.21
CA LYS A 154 8.65 5.09 -15.93
C LYS A 154 9.69 4.03 -15.51
N ARG A 155 10.95 4.43 -15.37
CA ARG A 155 12.01 3.55 -14.91
C ARG A 155 11.78 3.05 -13.48
N ILE A 156 11.37 3.94 -12.58
CA ILE A 156 11.08 3.59 -11.19
C ILE A 156 9.92 2.59 -11.11
N LEU A 157 8.86 2.83 -11.86
CA LEU A 157 7.71 1.92 -11.92
C LEU A 157 8.12 0.54 -12.47
N GLN A 158 8.94 0.50 -13.53
CA GLN A 158 9.45 -0.75 -14.09
C GLN A 158 10.31 -1.51 -13.07
N GLN A 159 11.26 -0.84 -12.41
CA GLN A 159 12.08 -1.48 -11.36
C GLN A 159 11.24 -2.03 -10.21
N PHE A 160 10.15 -1.34 -9.86
CA PHE A 160 9.22 -1.85 -8.84
C PHE A 160 8.48 -3.10 -9.33
N GLN A 161 8.01 -3.09 -10.60
CA GLN A 161 7.34 -4.25 -11.22
C GLN A 161 8.29 -5.46 -11.28
N ASP A 162 9.54 -5.24 -11.68
CA ASP A 162 10.56 -6.30 -11.71
C ASP A 162 10.73 -6.96 -10.33
N CYS A 163 10.68 -6.17 -9.25
CA CYS A 163 10.72 -6.72 -7.89
C CYS A 163 9.48 -7.54 -7.53
N LEU A 164 8.28 -7.15 -8.00
CA LEU A 164 7.06 -7.94 -7.80
C LEU A 164 7.10 -9.25 -8.59
N ASP A 165 7.56 -9.19 -9.83
CA ASP A 165 7.62 -10.36 -10.70
C ASP A 165 8.59 -11.41 -10.14
N GLU A 166 9.73 -10.98 -9.59
CA GLU A 166 10.67 -11.90 -8.90
C GLU A 166 10.00 -12.69 -7.77
N ILE A 167 9.08 -12.06 -7.00
CA ILE A 167 8.35 -12.77 -5.94
C ILE A 167 7.35 -13.77 -6.52
N ASN A 168 6.59 -13.34 -7.52
CA ASN A 168 5.54 -14.16 -8.13
C ASN A 168 6.14 -15.40 -8.82
N TYR A 169 7.33 -15.28 -9.42
CA TYR A 169 8.05 -16.42 -9.99
C TYR A 169 8.71 -17.32 -8.93
N ALA A 170 9.06 -16.77 -7.77
CA ALA A 170 9.65 -17.54 -6.67
C ALA A 170 8.60 -18.22 -5.77
N SER A 171 7.31 -17.94 -5.96
CA SER A 171 6.22 -18.54 -5.18
C SER A 171 5.94 -19.98 -5.63
N PRO A 172 5.62 -20.92 -4.72
CA PRO A 172 5.31 -22.31 -5.06
C PRO A 172 4.13 -22.41 -6.05
N VAL A 173 4.13 -23.46 -6.84
CA VAL A 173 3.25 -23.77 -7.99
C VAL A 173 1.75 -23.62 -7.72
N TRP A 174 1.29 -23.74 -6.46
CA TRP A 174 -0.12 -23.62 -6.12
C TRP A 174 -0.77 -22.23 -6.37
N VAL A 175 0.05 -21.17 -6.57
CA VAL A 175 -0.42 -19.84 -6.99
C VAL A 175 -0.65 -19.76 -8.51
N ARG A 176 -0.16 -20.76 -9.28
CA ARG A 176 -0.21 -20.77 -10.75
C ARG A 176 -1.37 -21.57 -11.34
N GLU A 177 -2.06 -22.37 -10.54
CA GLU A 177 -3.07 -23.31 -11.04
C GLU A 177 -4.46 -22.69 -11.32
N ASP A 178 -4.75 -21.47 -10.86
CA ASP A 178 -6.06 -20.83 -11.07
C ASP A 178 -6.15 -19.94 -12.34
N VAL A 179 -5.15 -19.95 -13.18
CA VAL A 179 -5.30 -19.39 -14.53
C VAL A 179 -5.61 -20.50 -15.50
N ASP A 180 -6.84 -21.00 -15.47
CA ASP A 180 -7.38 -21.91 -16.46
C ASP A 180 -7.41 -21.21 -17.84
N LYS A 181 -6.40 -21.55 -18.67
CA LYS A 181 -6.30 -21.07 -20.06
C LYS A 181 -7.41 -21.62 -20.97
N ASN A 182 -8.33 -22.42 -20.43
CA ASN A 182 -9.40 -23.08 -21.16
C ASN A 182 -10.82 -22.71 -20.68
N ALA A 183 -10.98 -21.60 -19.96
CA ALA A 183 -12.33 -21.12 -19.67
C ALA A 183 -13.04 -20.75 -20.97
N PRO A 184 -14.13 -21.42 -21.38
CA PRO A 184 -14.85 -21.10 -22.60
C PRO A 184 -15.46 -19.70 -22.46
N THR A 185 -15.15 -18.82 -23.40
CA THR A 185 -15.80 -17.52 -23.57
C THR A 185 -17.31 -17.72 -23.54
N ARG A 186 -17.97 -17.26 -22.48
CA ARG A 186 -19.42 -17.19 -22.40
C ARG A 186 -19.92 -16.21 -23.45
N THR A 187 -20.28 -16.74 -24.62
CA THR A 187 -21.14 -16.03 -25.58
C THR A 187 -22.52 -15.87 -24.94
N THR A 188 -22.81 -14.67 -24.47
CA THR A 188 -24.18 -14.28 -24.10
C THR A 188 -25.02 -14.23 -25.36
N ARG A 189 -25.77 -15.30 -25.65
CA ARG A 189 -26.90 -15.25 -26.58
C ARG A 189 -28.02 -14.48 -25.88
N HIS A 190 -28.37 -13.33 -26.42
CA HIS A 190 -29.63 -12.66 -26.10
C HIS A 190 -30.81 -13.54 -26.58
N PRO A 191 -31.80 -13.82 -25.73
CA PRO A 191 -33.06 -14.40 -26.17
C PRO A 191 -34.02 -13.24 -26.48
N ASN A 192 -34.12 -12.84 -27.73
CA ASN A 192 -35.31 -12.17 -28.26
C ASN A 192 -35.18 -12.05 -29.78
N GLU A 193 -35.67 -13.09 -30.47
CA GLU A 193 -36.28 -12.99 -31.81
C GLU A 193 -37.32 -14.10 -31.88
N ARG A 194 -38.57 -13.73 -31.61
CA ARG A 194 -39.80 -14.16 -32.27
C ARG A 194 -40.94 -13.21 -31.90
#